data_7971e988eac875e5be3b57e5c875f512
#
_entry.id   7971e988eac875e5be3b57e5c875f512
#
_cell.length_a   1.000
_cell.length_b   1.000
_cell.length_c   1.000
_cell.angle_alpha   90.00
_cell.angle_beta   90.00
_cell.angle_gamma   90.00
#
_symmetry.space_group_name_H-M   'P 1'
#
loop_
_entity.id
_entity.type
_entity.pdbx_description
1 polymer ?
#
loop_
_entity_poly.entity_id
_entity_poly.type
_entity_poly.pdbx_seq_one_letter_code
_entity_poly.pdbx_strand_id
1 'polypeptide(L)'
;MTSTMTSVNRSSFGEEFMNNLISRNPGEIEFHQAVHEVTESLLDFIEENPKYKNAKILERMSEPERIIIFRVPWVDDKGEIQVNRGYRIEMNSAIGPYKGGLRFHPTVNLGILKFLAFEQVFKNSLTTLPMGGGKGGSDFDPKQKSDGEVMRFCQSFMTELSRHIGPDTDVPAGDIGVGGREIGFLFGQYKKLKNEFTGVLTGKGREWGGSLIRPEATGYGTVYFAQEMLKTRNDSFKGKIVTVSGSGNVAQFTTEKVNELGGKVVTLSDSSGFIYDPDGIDSEKLKFVMRLKNVKRGRIEEYAKKFGVEYHPNERPWKVMCDVALPSATQNEINKEEAQILVNNGCICVSEGANMPSTPDAVEIFLKNKILYGPGKAANAGGVSVSGLEMSQNSLRLSWNREEVDNHLKRIMKDIHDTCVKYGKSKDGFINYVDGANIGGFVKVAEAMLAQGIV
;
A
#
# COMPACT_ATOMS: atom_id res chain seq x y z
N MET A 1 -1.56 -37.61 24.87
CA MET A 1 -2.48 -36.69 25.62
C MET A 1 -1.99 -35.22 25.65
N THR A 2 -0.98 -34.84 24.89
CA THR A 2 -0.38 -33.49 24.87
C THR A 2 -0.83 -32.59 23.70
N SER A 3 -1.58 -33.15 22.74
CA SER A 3 -2.01 -32.42 21.53
C SER A 3 -3.34 -31.66 21.67
N THR A 4 -4.17 -32.03 22.65
CA THR A 4 -5.50 -31.43 22.84
C THR A 4 -5.50 -30.20 23.75
N MET A 5 -4.51 -30.05 24.62
CA MET A 5 -4.42 -28.85 25.49
C MET A 5 -3.88 -27.61 24.76
N THR A 6 -3.02 -27.77 23.77
CA THR A 6 -2.46 -26.66 22.99
C THR A 6 -3.50 -25.99 22.08
N SER A 7 -4.41 -26.76 21.46
CA SER A 7 -5.45 -26.18 20.59
C SER A 7 -6.53 -25.39 21.32
N VAL A 8 -6.90 -25.80 22.55
CA VAL A 8 -7.91 -25.09 23.37
C VAL A 8 -7.37 -23.76 23.91
N ASN A 9 -6.07 -23.69 24.29
CA ASN A 9 -5.45 -22.45 24.75
C ASN A 9 -5.22 -21.44 23.60
N ARG A 10 -5.02 -21.93 22.38
CA ARG A 10 -4.77 -21.15 21.19
C ARG A 10 -6.03 -20.38 20.75
N SER A 11 -7.15 -21.06 20.70
CA SER A 11 -8.46 -20.48 20.42
C SER A 11 -8.82 -19.41 21.48
N SER A 12 -8.55 -19.66 22.77
CA SER A 12 -8.92 -18.74 23.84
C SER A 12 -8.16 -17.40 23.84
N PHE A 13 -6.86 -17.39 23.52
CA PHE A 13 -6.09 -16.12 23.48
C PHE A 13 -6.54 -15.22 22.32
N GLY A 14 -6.66 -15.78 21.09
CA GLY A 14 -7.10 -15.02 19.92
C GLY A 14 -8.53 -14.49 20.08
N GLU A 15 -9.43 -15.32 20.59
CA GLU A 15 -10.82 -14.92 20.85
C GLU A 15 -10.91 -13.85 21.94
N GLU A 16 -10.20 -14.00 23.07
CA GLU A 16 -10.17 -13.01 24.13
C GLU A 16 -9.62 -11.67 23.64
N PHE A 17 -8.51 -11.70 22.89
CA PHE A 17 -7.91 -10.51 22.30
C PHE A 17 -8.90 -9.80 21.37
N MET A 18 -9.52 -10.51 20.42
CA MET A 18 -10.46 -9.92 19.47
C MET A 18 -11.73 -9.41 20.15
N ASN A 19 -12.28 -10.12 21.13
CA ASN A 19 -13.43 -9.65 21.89
C ASN A 19 -13.13 -8.35 22.64
N ASN A 20 -11.95 -8.24 23.25
CA ASN A 20 -11.50 -7.02 23.91
C ASN A 20 -11.31 -5.87 22.92
N LEU A 21 -10.70 -6.15 21.75
CA LEU A 21 -10.52 -5.16 20.67
C LEU A 21 -11.88 -4.62 20.19
N ILE A 22 -12.82 -5.50 19.87
CA ILE A 22 -14.16 -5.14 19.37
C ILE A 22 -14.92 -4.31 20.41
N SER A 23 -14.88 -4.71 21.66
CA SER A 23 -15.58 -4.01 22.74
C SER A 23 -15.07 -2.58 22.97
N ARG A 24 -13.78 -2.33 22.74
CA ARG A 24 -13.15 -1.01 22.87
C ARG A 24 -13.33 -0.13 21.62
N ASN A 25 -13.66 -0.72 20.48
CA ASN A 25 -13.76 -0.04 19.19
C ASN A 25 -15.12 -0.31 18.52
N PRO A 26 -16.24 0.04 19.14
CA PRO A 26 -17.56 -0.32 18.63
C PRO A 26 -17.84 0.34 17.28
N GLY A 27 -18.30 -0.47 16.30
CA GLY A 27 -18.69 0.00 14.96
C GLY A 27 -17.53 0.20 13.97
N GLU A 28 -16.28 -0.11 14.34
CA GLU A 28 -15.11 0.04 13.47
C GLU A 28 -14.82 -1.27 12.73
N ILE A 29 -15.75 -1.71 11.88
CA ILE A 29 -15.75 -3.04 11.24
C ILE A 29 -14.48 -3.30 10.42
N GLU A 30 -14.04 -2.32 9.62
CA GLU A 30 -12.85 -2.45 8.79
C GLU A 30 -11.57 -2.61 9.65
N PHE A 31 -11.51 -1.93 10.78
CA PHE A 31 -10.41 -2.08 11.72
C PHE A 31 -10.41 -3.45 12.39
N HIS A 32 -11.59 -3.94 12.81
CA HIS A 32 -11.71 -5.30 13.38
C HIS A 32 -11.24 -6.36 12.39
N GLN A 33 -11.65 -6.26 11.14
CA GLN A 33 -11.26 -7.20 10.09
C GLN A 33 -9.74 -7.21 9.87
N ALA A 34 -9.12 -6.05 9.74
CA ALA A 34 -7.68 -5.96 9.50
C ALA A 34 -6.85 -6.52 10.66
N VAL A 35 -7.26 -6.23 11.92
CA VAL A 35 -6.58 -6.80 13.09
C VAL A 35 -6.77 -8.31 13.15
N HIS A 36 -7.96 -8.81 12.84
CA HIS A 36 -8.24 -10.25 12.81
C HIS A 36 -7.34 -10.99 11.81
N GLU A 37 -7.27 -10.51 10.56
CA GLU A 37 -6.44 -11.12 9.51
C GLU A 37 -4.95 -11.22 9.89
N VAL A 38 -4.43 -10.17 10.50
CA VAL A 38 -3.04 -10.16 10.97
C VAL A 38 -2.86 -11.10 12.16
N THR A 39 -3.82 -11.08 13.11
CA THR A 39 -3.78 -11.92 14.32
C THR A 39 -3.74 -13.40 13.96
N GLU A 40 -4.55 -13.86 13.03
CA GLU A 40 -4.55 -15.25 12.57
C GLU A 40 -3.17 -15.74 12.12
N SER A 41 -2.43 -14.92 11.38
CA SER A 41 -1.05 -15.24 10.97
C SER A 41 -0.05 -15.24 12.14
N LEU A 42 -0.36 -14.56 13.25
CA LEU A 42 0.57 -14.37 14.37
C LEU A 42 0.36 -15.34 15.53
N LEU A 43 -0.80 -16.00 15.65
CA LEU A 43 -1.15 -16.80 16.83
C LEU A 43 -0.10 -17.88 17.13
N ASP A 44 0.25 -18.69 16.16
CA ASP A 44 1.24 -19.76 16.32
C ASP A 44 2.61 -19.20 16.70
N PHE A 45 3.01 -18.15 16.01
CA PHE A 45 4.31 -17.50 16.23
C PHE A 45 4.40 -16.89 17.64
N ILE A 46 3.33 -16.28 18.15
CA ILE A 46 3.28 -15.69 19.51
C ILE A 46 3.30 -16.80 20.57
N GLU A 47 2.62 -17.93 20.34
CA GLU A 47 2.66 -19.07 21.25
C GLU A 47 4.08 -19.67 21.36
N GLU A 48 4.77 -19.79 20.24
CA GLU A 48 6.16 -20.25 20.20
C GLU A 48 7.14 -19.23 20.82
N ASN A 49 6.73 -17.97 20.95
CA ASN A 49 7.55 -16.86 21.46
C ASN A 49 6.84 -16.10 22.60
N PRO A 50 6.74 -16.69 23.81
CA PRO A 50 5.94 -16.14 24.94
C PRO A 50 6.30 -14.71 25.36
N LYS A 51 7.51 -14.23 25.04
CA LYS A 51 7.95 -12.86 25.34
C LYS A 51 7.02 -11.80 24.76
N TYR A 52 6.46 -12.04 23.58
CA TYR A 52 5.54 -11.09 22.95
C TYR A 52 4.18 -11.05 23.64
N LYS A 53 3.66 -12.22 24.03
CA LYS A 53 2.40 -12.33 24.79
C LYS A 53 2.54 -11.71 26.18
N ASN A 54 3.63 -12.02 26.88
CA ASN A 54 3.89 -11.50 28.24
C ASN A 54 4.03 -9.97 28.28
N ALA A 55 4.58 -9.38 27.22
CA ALA A 55 4.71 -7.94 27.07
C ALA A 55 3.49 -7.27 26.42
N LYS A 56 2.43 -8.03 26.14
CA LYS A 56 1.19 -7.55 25.50
C LYS A 56 1.45 -6.76 24.19
N ILE A 57 2.37 -7.28 23.37
CA ILE A 57 2.81 -6.55 22.18
C ILE A 57 1.66 -6.38 21.18
N LEU A 58 0.85 -7.42 20.95
CA LEU A 58 -0.26 -7.35 20.01
C LEU A 58 -1.32 -6.33 20.46
N GLU A 59 -1.68 -6.33 21.73
CA GLU A 59 -2.60 -5.36 22.31
C GLU A 59 -2.07 -3.92 22.19
N ARG A 60 -0.77 -3.71 22.45
CA ARG A 60 -0.13 -2.39 22.32
C ARG A 60 -0.01 -1.94 20.87
N MET A 61 0.23 -2.84 19.93
CA MET A 61 0.30 -2.50 18.50
C MET A 61 -1.05 -2.19 17.88
N SER A 62 -2.14 -2.78 18.41
CA SER A 62 -3.50 -2.54 17.93
C SER A 62 -4.16 -1.31 18.55
N GLU A 63 -3.57 -0.72 19.58
CA GLU A 63 -4.02 0.53 20.17
C GLU A 63 -3.18 1.70 19.61
N PRO A 64 -3.78 2.71 18.95
CA PRO A 64 -3.03 3.89 18.51
C PRO A 64 -2.35 4.61 19.67
N GLU A 65 -1.11 5.04 19.48
CA GLU A 65 -0.41 5.87 20.47
C GLU A 65 -1.14 7.20 20.68
N ARG A 66 -1.69 7.78 19.59
CA ARG A 66 -2.54 8.98 19.66
C ARG A 66 -3.52 9.05 18.48
N ILE A 67 -4.68 9.65 18.74
CA ILE A 67 -5.67 10.02 17.74
C ILE A 67 -5.96 11.50 17.87
N ILE A 68 -5.80 12.24 16.78
CA ILE A 68 -6.07 13.66 16.71
C ILE A 68 -7.28 13.87 15.79
N ILE A 69 -8.34 14.47 16.30
CA ILE A 69 -9.55 14.82 15.55
C ILE A 69 -9.77 16.31 15.68
N PHE A 70 -9.95 17.00 14.58
CA PHE A 70 -10.10 18.44 14.55
C PHE A 70 -11.11 18.92 13.53
N ARG A 71 -11.66 20.10 13.75
CA ARG A 71 -12.57 20.79 12.84
C ARG A 71 -11.79 21.54 11.76
N VAL A 72 -12.27 21.46 10.51
CA VAL A 72 -11.68 22.14 9.34
C VAL A 72 -12.73 23.05 8.71
N PRO A 73 -12.87 24.30 9.15
CA PRO A 73 -13.75 25.28 8.51
C PRO A 73 -13.05 25.94 7.33
N TRP A 74 -13.74 26.11 6.20
CA TRP A 74 -13.23 26.77 5.03
C TRP A 74 -14.38 27.45 4.25
N VAL A 75 -14.05 28.32 3.30
CA VAL A 75 -15.03 29.07 2.51
C VAL A 75 -14.98 28.59 1.07
N ASP A 76 -16.12 28.23 0.50
CA ASP A 76 -16.23 27.82 -0.91
C ASP A 76 -16.22 29.00 -1.87
N ASP A 77 -16.33 28.74 -3.17
CA ASP A 77 -16.29 29.79 -4.20
C ASP A 77 -17.57 30.66 -4.23
N LYS A 78 -18.64 30.23 -3.53
CA LYS A 78 -19.85 31.01 -3.36
C LYS A 78 -19.80 31.92 -2.14
N GLY A 79 -18.74 31.84 -1.33
CA GLY A 79 -18.62 32.57 -0.07
C GLY A 79 -19.30 31.88 1.12
N GLU A 80 -19.76 30.64 0.96
CA GLU A 80 -20.42 29.89 2.01
C GLU A 80 -19.40 29.17 2.90
N ILE A 81 -19.66 29.13 4.22
CA ILE A 81 -18.81 28.42 5.18
C ILE A 81 -19.12 26.94 5.12
N GLN A 82 -18.08 26.16 4.86
CA GLN A 82 -18.09 24.70 4.89
C GLN A 82 -17.33 24.21 6.12
N VAL A 83 -17.72 23.05 6.69
CA VAL A 83 -17.10 22.46 7.86
C VAL A 83 -16.88 20.97 7.62
N ASN A 84 -15.63 20.57 7.59
CA ASN A 84 -15.21 19.17 7.51
C ASN A 84 -14.52 18.73 8.80
N ARG A 85 -14.30 17.44 8.94
CA ARG A 85 -13.57 16.83 10.05
C ARG A 85 -12.22 16.35 9.55
N GLY A 86 -11.16 16.76 10.24
CA GLY A 86 -9.79 16.27 10.02
C GLY A 86 -9.40 15.23 11.03
N TYR A 87 -8.52 14.29 10.62
CA TYR A 87 -8.02 13.20 11.44
C TYR A 87 -6.53 12.99 11.22
N ARG A 88 -5.81 12.61 12.28
CA ARG A 88 -4.50 11.97 12.22
C ARG A 88 -4.42 10.87 13.26
N ILE A 89 -4.08 9.67 12.81
CA ILE A 89 -3.88 8.49 13.64
C ILE A 89 -2.37 8.23 13.69
N GLU A 90 -1.78 8.42 14.84
CA GLU A 90 -0.41 8.10 15.17
C GLU A 90 -0.42 6.71 15.81
N MET A 91 -0.18 5.67 14.97
CA MET A 91 -0.45 4.29 15.35
C MET A 91 0.67 3.68 16.16
N ASN A 92 1.90 3.77 15.66
CA ASN A 92 3.08 3.21 16.33
C ASN A 92 4.35 3.89 15.85
N SER A 93 5.20 4.32 16.79
CA SER A 93 6.45 5.02 16.54
C SER A 93 7.71 4.22 16.92
N ALA A 94 7.58 2.97 17.32
CA ALA A 94 8.69 2.18 17.85
C ALA A 94 9.90 2.05 16.91
N ILE A 95 9.70 2.16 15.60
CA ILE A 95 10.78 2.04 14.60
C ILE A 95 11.07 3.32 13.83
N GLY A 96 10.47 4.45 14.19
CA GLY A 96 10.71 5.76 13.56
C GLY A 96 9.48 6.66 13.59
N PRO A 97 9.57 7.87 12.99
CA PRO A 97 8.46 8.81 12.93
C PRO A 97 7.21 8.16 12.33
N TYR A 98 6.02 8.57 12.81
CA TYR A 98 4.78 8.11 12.18
C TYR A 98 4.78 8.45 10.69
N LYS A 99 4.43 7.49 9.85
CA LYS A 99 4.45 7.65 8.40
C LYS A 99 3.23 7.03 7.76
N GLY A 100 2.54 7.80 6.93
CA GLY A 100 1.41 7.32 6.16
C GLY A 100 0.62 8.44 5.51
N GLY A 101 -0.21 8.09 4.51
CA GLY A 101 -0.92 9.04 3.67
C GLY A 101 -2.05 9.80 4.36
N LEU A 102 -2.44 10.92 3.76
CA LEU A 102 -3.68 11.64 4.02
C LEU A 102 -4.69 11.26 2.93
N ARG A 103 -5.90 10.89 3.31
CA ARG A 103 -7.01 10.58 2.40
C ARG A 103 -8.08 11.66 2.48
N PHE A 104 -8.45 12.25 1.32
CA PHE A 104 -9.59 13.15 1.23
C PHE A 104 -10.68 12.48 0.43
N HIS A 105 -11.71 12.01 1.14
CA HIS A 105 -12.84 11.30 0.54
C HIS A 105 -14.05 11.32 1.49
N PRO A 106 -15.30 11.44 0.98
CA PRO A 106 -16.50 11.49 1.83
C PRO A 106 -16.70 10.30 2.77
N THR A 107 -16.14 9.14 2.45
CA THR A 107 -16.24 7.93 3.28
C THR A 107 -15.24 7.89 4.44
N VAL A 108 -14.34 8.87 4.55
CA VAL A 108 -13.33 8.89 5.62
C VAL A 108 -14.00 8.99 6.98
N ASN A 109 -13.70 8.04 7.84
CA ASN A 109 -14.11 7.98 9.24
C ASN A 109 -12.97 7.39 10.08
N LEU A 110 -13.17 7.34 11.40
CA LEU A 110 -12.15 6.88 12.34
C LEU A 110 -11.76 5.41 12.10
N GLY A 111 -12.74 4.52 11.93
CA GLY A 111 -12.50 3.08 11.74
C GLY A 111 -11.67 2.79 10.50
N ILE A 112 -12.01 3.43 9.37
CA ILE A 112 -11.23 3.32 8.12
C ILE A 112 -9.79 3.82 8.31
N LEU A 113 -9.59 4.93 9.01
CA LEU A 113 -8.24 5.46 9.21
C LEU A 113 -7.43 4.64 10.21
N LYS A 114 -8.04 4.07 11.24
CA LYS A 114 -7.38 3.12 12.16
C LYS A 114 -6.96 1.85 11.43
N PHE A 115 -7.85 1.28 10.64
CA PHE A 115 -7.52 0.15 9.75
C PHE A 115 -6.27 0.44 8.92
N LEU A 116 -6.31 1.55 8.18
CA LEU A 116 -5.21 1.94 7.29
C LEU A 116 -3.91 2.27 8.06
N ALA A 117 -4.01 2.83 9.26
CA ALA A 117 -2.85 3.13 10.11
C ALA A 117 -2.21 1.84 10.65
N PHE A 118 -3.02 0.88 11.09
CA PHE A 118 -2.56 -0.43 11.54
C PHE A 118 -1.82 -1.18 10.44
N GLU A 119 -2.42 -1.31 9.26
CA GLU A 119 -1.79 -1.92 8.08
C GLU A 119 -0.47 -1.20 7.69
N GLN A 120 -0.44 0.12 7.86
CA GLN A 120 0.74 0.91 7.54
C GLN A 120 1.94 0.60 8.45
N VAL A 121 1.71 0.21 9.71
CA VAL A 121 2.79 -0.24 10.62
C VAL A 121 3.53 -1.43 10.03
N PHE A 122 2.80 -2.45 9.59
CA PHE A 122 3.38 -3.66 8.99
C PHE A 122 4.08 -3.37 7.66
N LYS A 123 3.44 -2.60 6.80
CA LYS A 123 4.02 -2.20 5.51
C LYS A 123 5.34 -1.44 5.68
N ASN A 124 5.37 -0.45 6.56
CA ASN A 124 6.56 0.37 6.78
C ASN A 124 7.70 -0.44 7.41
N SER A 125 7.39 -1.32 8.36
CA SER A 125 8.40 -2.14 9.03
C SER A 125 9.15 -3.07 8.06
N LEU A 126 8.46 -3.60 7.04
CA LEU A 126 9.06 -4.44 6.01
C LEU A 126 10.09 -3.69 5.15
N THR A 127 9.96 -2.37 4.96
CA THR A 127 10.87 -1.58 4.11
C THR A 127 12.29 -1.47 4.66
N THR A 128 12.54 -1.91 5.88
CA THR A 128 13.80 -1.72 6.63
C THR A 128 14.14 -0.27 6.99
N LEU A 129 13.43 0.70 6.43
CA LEU A 129 13.62 2.11 6.72
C LEU A 129 13.05 2.51 8.10
N PRO A 130 13.61 3.54 8.77
CA PRO A 130 13.16 3.99 10.08
C PRO A 130 11.86 4.81 9.97
N MET A 131 10.74 4.11 9.82
CA MET A 131 9.41 4.70 9.69
C MET A 131 8.41 3.91 10.52
N GLY A 132 7.75 4.58 11.43
CA GLY A 132 6.58 4.08 12.15
C GLY A 132 5.33 4.05 11.27
N GLY A 133 4.17 3.83 11.85
CA GLY A 133 2.89 3.78 11.15
C GLY A 133 1.94 4.88 11.58
N GLY A 134 1.31 5.53 10.61
CA GLY A 134 0.26 6.51 10.84
C GLY A 134 -0.62 6.68 9.61
N LYS A 135 -1.78 7.30 9.80
CA LYS A 135 -2.73 7.62 8.73
C LYS A 135 -3.54 8.84 9.09
N GLY A 136 -4.01 9.56 8.11
CA GLY A 136 -4.88 10.70 8.34
C GLY A 136 -5.80 10.97 7.17
N GLY A 137 -6.57 12.05 7.28
CA GLY A 137 -7.46 12.46 6.21
C GLY A 137 -8.63 13.29 6.68
N SER A 138 -9.59 13.42 5.79
CA SER A 138 -10.82 14.20 6.01
C SER A 138 -11.95 13.62 5.16
N ASP A 139 -13.19 13.85 5.59
CA ASP A 139 -14.42 13.63 4.82
C ASP A 139 -14.63 14.65 3.67
N PHE A 140 -13.66 15.51 3.42
CA PHE A 140 -13.64 16.43 2.28
C PHE A 140 -13.55 15.69 0.95
N ASP A 141 -14.40 16.04 -0.02
CA ASP A 141 -14.34 15.54 -1.40
C ASP A 141 -13.68 16.59 -2.32
N PRO A 142 -12.46 16.35 -2.81
CA PRO A 142 -11.78 17.27 -3.73
C PRO A 142 -12.33 17.23 -5.16
N LYS A 143 -13.22 16.25 -5.48
CA LYS A 143 -13.80 16.13 -6.80
C LYS A 143 -14.71 17.32 -7.08
N GLN A 144 -14.61 17.87 -8.30
CA GLN A 144 -15.40 19.01 -8.76
C GLN A 144 -15.22 20.31 -7.95
N LYS A 145 -14.17 20.37 -7.10
CA LYS A 145 -13.77 21.59 -6.41
C LYS A 145 -12.74 22.34 -7.24
N SER A 146 -12.82 23.67 -7.21
CA SER A 146 -11.79 24.52 -7.81
C SER A 146 -10.47 24.39 -7.09
N ASP A 147 -9.35 24.78 -7.75
CA ASP A 147 -8.04 24.81 -7.10
C ASP A 147 -8.03 25.79 -5.92
N GLY A 148 -8.80 26.88 -5.99
CA GLY A 148 -8.97 27.83 -4.90
C GLY A 148 -9.67 27.22 -3.68
N GLU A 149 -10.73 26.45 -3.89
CA GLU A 149 -11.43 25.72 -2.81
C GLU A 149 -10.53 24.69 -2.16
N VAL A 150 -9.85 23.84 -2.96
CA VAL A 150 -8.91 22.84 -2.46
C VAL A 150 -7.77 23.49 -1.68
N MET A 151 -7.23 24.61 -2.16
CA MET A 151 -6.18 25.36 -1.46
C MET A 151 -6.67 25.87 -0.10
N ARG A 152 -7.83 26.53 -0.04
CA ARG A 152 -8.40 27.02 1.23
C ARG A 152 -8.67 25.90 2.23
N PHE A 153 -9.21 24.76 1.75
CA PHE A 153 -9.37 23.60 2.57
C PHE A 153 -8.03 23.07 3.11
N CYS A 154 -7.04 22.86 2.25
CA CYS A 154 -5.71 22.38 2.65
C CYS A 154 -5.02 23.32 3.65
N GLN A 155 -5.18 24.64 3.48
CA GLN A 155 -4.63 25.63 4.41
C GLN A 155 -5.30 25.53 5.79
N SER A 156 -6.62 25.42 5.84
CA SER A 156 -7.35 25.23 7.09
C SER A 156 -6.99 23.92 7.78
N PHE A 157 -6.96 22.81 7.02
CA PHE A 157 -6.57 21.49 7.51
C PHE A 157 -5.15 21.50 8.10
N MET A 158 -4.19 22.09 7.40
CA MET A 158 -2.79 22.13 7.86
C MET A 158 -2.60 23.08 9.04
N THR A 159 -3.43 24.11 9.18
CA THR A 159 -3.37 25.03 10.34
C THR A 159 -3.51 24.25 11.67
N GLU A 160 -4.39 23.27 11.73
CA GLU A 160 -4.52 22.41 12.90
C GLU A 160 -3.46 21.29 12.91
N LEU A 161 -3.30 20.58 11.80
CA LEU A 161 -2.39 19.43 11.72
C LEU A 161 -0.93 19.81 11.99
N SER A 162 -0.50 21.03 11.62
CA SER A 162 0.90 21.47 11.80
C SER A 162 1.40 21.45 13.24
N ARG A 163 0.50 21.42 14.22
CA ARG A 163 0.85 21.36 15.63
C ARG A 163 1.35 19.97 16.07
N HIS A 164 1.09 18.96 15.26
CA HIS A 164 1.28 17.54 15.61
C HIS A 164 2.29 16.83 14.72
N ILE A 165 2.65 17.41 13.57
CA ILE A 165 3.55 16.79 12.59
C ILE A 165 4.89 17.52 12.51
N GLY A 166 5.89 16.80 11.97
CA GLY A 166 7.24 17.33 11.77
C GLY A 166 8.14 16.25 11.16
N PRO A 167 9.34 16.63 10.67
CA PRO A 167 10.24 15.74 9.96
C PRO A 167 10.68 14.52 10.81
N ASP A 168 10.76 14.70 12.13
CA ASP A 168 11.24 13.69 13.08
C ASP A 168 10.13 13.12 13.97
N THR A 169 8.90 13.59 13.82
CA THR A 169 7.74 13.18 14.64
C THR A 169 6.73 12.39 13.81
N ASP A 170 6.19 13.03 12.78
CA ASP A 170 5.14 12.49 11.93
C ASP A 170 5.23 13.09 10.53
N VAL A 171 5.38 12.26 9.50
CA VAL A 171 5.57 12.67 8.11
C VAL A 171 4.45 12.13 7.23
N PRO A 172 3.36 12.90 7.04
CA PRO A 172 2.27 12.52 6.14
C PRO A 172 2.70 12.45 4.68
N ALA A 173 1.90 11.74 3.87
CA ALA A 173 2.07 11.60 2.41
C ALA A 173 0.72 11.76 1.70
N GLY A 174 0.71 11.62 0.37
CA GLY A 174 -0.53 11.50 -0.39
C GLY A 174 -1.19 10.13 -0.30
N ASP A 175 -2.49 10.11 -0.53
CA ASP A 175 -3.35 8.93 -0.69
C ASP A 175 -4.56 9.32 -1.57
N ILE A 176 -5.65 8.57 -1.57
CA ILE A 176 -6.87 8.92 -2.33
C ILE A 176 -7.29 10.37 -2.07
N GLY A 177 -7.48 11.14 -3.13
CA GLY A 177 -7.86 12.56 -3.05
C GLY A 177 -6.75 13.52 -2.63
N VAL A 178 -5.52 13.03 -2.41
CA VAL A 178 -4.35 13.85 -2.05
C VAL A 178 -3.18 13.51 -2.98
N GLY A 179 -3.03 14.28 -4.01
CA GLY A 179 -1.92 14.21 -4.97
C GLY A 179 -0.89 15.32 -4.76
N GLY A 180 -0.04 15.52 -5.77
CA GLY A 180 1.02 16.56 -5.73
C GLY A 180 0.48 17.97 -5.52
N ARG A 181 -0.72 18.29 -6.05
CA ARG A 181 -1.38 19.59 -5.84
C ARG A 181 -1.69 19.82 -4.36
N GLU A 182 -2.39 18.87 -3.73
CA GLU A 182 -2.77 18.95 -2.33
C GLU A 182 -1.54 18.96 -1.42
N ILE A 183 -0.54 18.12 -1.69
CA ILE A 183 0.74 18.13 -0.97
C ILE A 183 1.42 19.49 -1.08
N GLY A 184 1.37 20.14 -2.24
CA GLY A 184 1.90 21.49 -2.43
C GLY A 184 1.21 22.51 -1.54
N PHE A 185 -0.12 22.54 -1.51
CA PHE A 185 -0.90 23.46 -0.67
C PHE A 185 -0.68 23.21 0.84
N LEU A 186 -0.64 21.93 1.24
CA LEU A 186 -0.36 21.53 2.62
C LEU A 186 1.05 21.95 3.04
N PHE A 187 2.06 21.68 2.22
CA PHE A 187 3.45 22.04 2.52
C PHE A 187 3.66 23.57 2.58
N GLY A 188 3.06 24.30 1.64
CA GLY A 188 3.13 25.76 1.64
C GLY A 188 2.57 26.38 2.91
N GLN A 189 1.45 25.86 3.43
CA GLN A 189 0.87 26.32 4.68
C GLN A 189 1.72 25.90 5.89
N TYR A 190 2.22 24.67 5.94
CA TYR A 190 3.13 24.23 7.01
C TYR A 190 4.36 25.12 7.09
N LYS A 191 5.05 25.33 5.95
CA LYS A 191 6.23 26.19 5.86
C LYS A 191 5.95 27.61 6.37
N LYS A 192 4.78 28.16 6.03
CA LYS A 192 4.38 29.50 6.49
C LYS A 192 4.18 29.55 8.01
N LEU A 193 3.50 28.53 8.59
CA LEU A 193 3.17 28.50 10.03
C LEU A 193 4.41 28.25 10.89
N LYS A 194 5.27 27.32 10.47
CA LYS A 194 6.47 26.93 11.23
C LYS A 194 7.69 27.82 10.94
N ASN A 195 7.68 28.58 9.83
CA ASN A 195 8.83 29.33 9.32
C ASN A 195 10.06 28.41 9.10
N GLU A 196 9.81 27.18 8.63
CA GLU A 196 10.82 26.14 8.42
C GLU A 196 10.64 25.48 7.07
N PHE A 197 11.76 25.15 6.40
CA PHE A 197 11.79 24.31 5.21
C PHE A 197 12.40 22.97 5.57
N THR A 198 11.54 22.00 5.92
CA THR A 198 11.94 20.68 6.45
C THR A 198 11.42 19.54 5.59
N GLY A 199 11.83 18.31 5.94
CA GLY A 199 11.38 17.07 5.32
C GLY A 199 9.99 16.58 5.77
N VAL A 200 9.15 17.45 6.31
CA VAL A 200 7.74 17.14 6.59
C VAL A 200 6.99 16.93 5.29
N LEU A 201 6.08 16.00 5.20
CA LEU A 201 5.36 15.56 4.02
C LEU A 201 6.27 14.92 2.95
N THR A 202 5.76 13.89 2.29
CA THR A 202 6.40 13.27 1.11
C THR A 202 5.44 13.25 -0.07
N GLY A 203 6.00 13.07 -1.28
CA GLY A 203 5.28 13.28 -2.53
C GLY A 203 5.37 14.73 -3.01
N LYS A 204 6.41 15.45 -2.56
CA LYS A 204 6.71 16.81 -2.98
C LYS A 204 7.17 16.88 -4.44
N GLY A 205 7.04 18.07 -5.04
CA GLY A 205 7.64 18.37 -6.34
C GLY A 205 9.18 18.35 -6.29
N ARG A 206 9.81 18.01 -7.40
CA ARG A 206 11.27 17.88 -7.48
C ARG A 206 11.99 19.19 -7.11
N GLU A 207 11.39 20.31 -7.45
CA GLU A 207 11.96 21.65 -7.23
C GLU A 207 12.00 22.06 -5.75
N TRP A 208 11.30 21.32 -4.88
CA TRP A 208 11.16 21.65 -3.46
C TRP A 208 11.24 20.43 -2.54
N GLY A 209 12.09 19.46 -2.88
CA GLY A 209 12.50 18.36 -2.02
C GLY A 209 11.88 17.00 -2.33
N GLY A 210 11.19 16.85 -3.46
CA GLY A 210 10.66 15.57 -3.92
C GLY A 210 11.72 14.63 -4.49
N SER A 211 11.49 13.34 -4.40
CA SER A 211 12.37 12.29 -4.94
C SER A 211 12.00 11.91 -6.37
N LEU A 212 13.02 11.55 -7.17
CA LEU A 212 12.83 10.80 -8.41
C LEU A 212 12.22 9.43 -8.12
N ILE A 213 11.67 8.80 -9.16
CA ILE A 213 11.01 7.46 -9.11
C ILE A 213 9.79 7.40 -8.16
N ARG A 214 9.38 8.48 -7.52
CA ARG A 214 8.20 8.42 -6.64
C ARG A 214 6.91 8.03 -7.38
N PRO A 215 6.60 8.56 -8.59
CA PRO A 215 5.45 8.11 -9.38
C PRO A 215 5.53 6.64 -9.80
N GLU A 216 6.72 6.18 -10.16
CA GLU A 216 6.97 4.83 -10.65
C GLU A 216 7.01 3.77 -9.54
N ALA A 217 7.35 4.18 -8.34
CA ALA A 217 7.82 3.33 -7.26
C ALA A 217 6.89 2.16 -6.90
N THR A 218 5.58 2.37 -6.91
CA THR A 218 4.63 1.31 -6.58
C THR A 218 4.62 0.23 -7.65
N GLY A 219 4.51 0.62 -8.93
CA GLY A 219 4.54 -0.32 -10.05
C GLY A 219 5.88 -1.03 -10.16
N TYR A 220 6.99 -0.31 -10.07
CA TYR A 220 8.34 -0.89 -10.08
C TYR A 220 8.54 -1.87 -8.93
N GLY A 221 8.14 -1.48 -7.70
CA GLY A 221 8.24 -2.34 -6.53
C GLY A 221 7.48 -3.64 -6.67
N THR A 222 6.25 -3.57 -7.19
CA THR A 222 5.41 -4.75 -7.46
C THR A 222 6.10 -5.74 -8.39
N VAL A 223 6.76 -5.24 -9.43
CA VAL A 223 7.48 -6.08 -10.40
C VAL A 223 8.79 -6.60 -9.82
N TYR A 224 9.53 -5.80 -9.05
CA TYR A 224 10.74 -6.28 -8.37
C TYR A 224 10.43 -7.38 -7.36
N PHE A 225 9.35 -7.24 -6.59
CA PHE A 225 8.92 -8.28 -5.66
C PHE A 225 8.54 -9.58 -6.40
N ALA A 226 7.74 -9.47 -7.48
CA ALA A 226 7.39 -10.60 -8.32
C ALA A 226 8.62 -11.28 -8.95
N GLN A 227 9.61 -10.50 -9.39
CA GLN A 227 10.87 -11.04 -9.91
C GLN A 227 11.62 -11.85 -8.86
N GLU A 228 11.67 -11.39 -7.61
CA GLU A 228 12.30 -12.15 -6.52
C GLU A 228 11.50 -13.43 -6.19
N MET A 229 10.15 -13.37 -6.23
CA MET A 229 9.31 -14.57 -6.09
C MET A 229 9.59 -15.58 -7.21
N LEU A 230 9.67 -15.18 -8.47
CA LEU A 230 9.99 -16.05 -9.59
C LEU A 230 11.36 -16.70 -9.44
N LYS A 231 12.37 -15.97 -8.96
CA LYS A 231 13.72 -16.51 -8.69
C LYS A 231 13.72 -17.66 -7.70
N THR A 232 12.77 -17.74 -6.77
CA THR A 232 12.66 -18.89 -5.85
C THR A 232 12.37 -20.22 -6.57
N ARG A 233 11.90 -20.12 -7.82
CA ARG A 233 11.65 -21.26 -8.73
C ARG A 233 12.62 -21.31 -9.91
N ASN A 234 13.77 -20.61 -9.83
CA ASN A 234 14.74 -20.46 -10.90
C ASN A 234 14.13 -19.88 -12.20
N ASP A 235 13.17 -18.97 -12.06
CA ASP A 235 12.42 -18.37 -13.16
C ASP A 235 12.56 -16.83 -13.17
N SER A 236 12.06 -16.18 -14.22
CA SER A 236 12.14 -14.73 -14.39
C SER A 236 11.00 -14.22 -15.29
N PHE A 237 10.88 -12.90 -15.44
CA PHE A 237 9.92 -12.32 -16.39
C PHE A 237 10.22 -12.59 -17.86
N LYS A 238 11.45 -12.99 -18.20
CA LYS A 238 11.85 -13.17 -19.60
C LYS A 238 10.94 -14.17 -20.33
N GLY A 239 10.24 -13.69 -21.35
CA GLY A 239 9.32 -14.49 -22.15
C GLY A 239 7.96 -14.79 -21.52
N LYS A 240 7.67 -14.29 -20.31
CA LYS A 240 6.38 -14.49 -19.64
C LYS A 240 5.27 -13.63 -20.23
N ILE A 241 4.08 -14.18 -20.33
CA ILE A 241 2.85 -13.44 -20.61
C ILE A 241 2.30 -12.91 -19.28
N VAL A 242 2.03 -11.61 -19.26
CA VAL A 242 1.64 -10.90 -18.03
C VAL A 242 0.32 -10.19 -18.24
N THR A 243 -0.64 -10.42 -17.32
CA THR A 243 -1.87 -9.65 -17.25
C THR A 243 -1.75 -8.56 -16.18
N VAL A 244 -2.15 -7.36 -16.53
CA VAL A 244 -2.20 -6.20 -15.63
C VAL A 244 -3.60 -5.62 -15.67
N SER A 245 -4.18 -5.35 -14.50
CA SER A 245 -5.41 -4.57 -14.38
C SER A 245 -5.13 -3.10 -14.13
N GLY A 246 -6.11 -2.26 -14.40
CA GLY A 246 -5.96 -0.81 -14.30
C GLY A 246 -5.26 -0.21 -15.53
N SER A 247 -5.22 1.11 -15.57
CA SER A 247 -4.53 1.92 -16.59
C SER A 247 -4.02 3.23 -15.98
N GLY A 248 -4.07 3.33 -14.64
CA GLY A 248 -3.54 4.44 -13.87
C GLY A 248 -2.03 4.30 -13.62
N ASN A 249 -1.52 5.11 -12.71
CA ASN A 249 -0.09 5.23 -12.43
C ASN A 249 0.58 3.88 -12.13
N VAL A 250 0.02 3.09 -11.22
CA VAL A 250 0.58 1.78 -10.85
C VAL A 250 0.67 0.87 -12.07
N ALA A 251 -0.44 0.70 -12.80
CA ALA A 251 -0.50 -0.18 -13.98
C ALA A 251 0.46 0.26 -15.10
N GLN A 252 0.59 1.57 -15.35
CA GLN A 252 1.50 2.12 -16.36
C GLN A 252 2.96 1.75 -16.05
N PHE A 253 3.40 1.99 -14.82
CA PHE A 253 4.79 1.72 -14.43
C PHE A 253 5.06 0.22 -14.15
N THR A 254 4.05 -0.55 -13.75
CA THR A 254 4.11 -2.01 -13.77
C THR A 254 4.40 -2.52 -15.18
N THR A 255 3.64 -2.04 -16.18
CA THR A 255 3.83 -2.41 -17.59
C THR A 255 5.23 -2.04 -18.08
N GLU A 256 5.70 -0.83 -17.80
CA GLU A 256 7.04 -0.36 -18.18
C GLU A 256 8.13 -1.29 -17.64
N LYS A 257 8.06 -1.61 -16.33
CA LYS A 257 9.09 -2.44 -15.68
C LYS A 257 9.05 -3.90 -16.10
N VAL A 258 7.87 -4.48 -16.33
CA VAL A 258 7.73 -5.83 -16.90
C VAL A 258 8.40 -5.91 -18.27
N ASN A 259 8.15 -4.93 -19.14
CA ASN A 259 8.76 -4.88 -20.47
C ASN A 259 10.30 -4.77 -20.39
N GLU A 260 10.83 -3.95 -19.47
CA GLU A 260 12.28 -3.85 -19.24
C GLU A 260 12.90 -5.19 -18.79
N LEU A 261 12.17 -6.01 -18.04
CA LEU A 261 12.62 -7.32 -17.61
C LEU A 261 12.34 -8.44 -18.61
N GLY A 262 11.84 -8.11 -19.80
CA GLY A 262 11.62 -9.05 -20.92
C GLY A 262 10.31 -9.84 -20.85
N GLY A 263 9.37 -9.43 -20.02
CA GLY A 263 7.99 -9.93 -20.03
C GLY A 263 7.14 -9.21 -21.07
N LYS A 264 5.98 -9.77 -21.38
CA LYS A 264 5.01 -9.23 -22.32
C LYS A 264 3.69 -8.94 -21.59
N VAL A 265 3.36 -7.66 -21.39
CA VAL A 265 2.04 -7.27 -20.84
C VAL A 265 1.01 -7.27 -21.97
N VAL A 266 -0.06 -8.03 -21.78
CA VAL A 266 -1.10 -8.23 -22.83
C VAL A 266 -2.46 -7.61 -22.46
N THR A 267 -2.63 -7.08 -21.26
CA THR A 267 -3.90 -6.45 -20.84
C THR A 267 -3.67 -5.16 -20.05
N LEU A 268 -4.59 -4.22 -20.20
CA LEU A 268 -4.83 -3.10 -19.29
C LEU A 268 -6.35 -2.91 -19.17
N SER A 269 -6.82 -2.33 -18.08
CA SER A 269 -8.25 -2.15 -17.82
C SER A 269 -8.58 -0.78 -17.23
N ASP A 270 -9.83 -0.42 -17.26
CA ASP A 270 -10.42 0.61 -16.42
C ASP A 270 -11.85 0.20 -15.99
N SER A 271 -12.59 1.10 -15.36
CA SER A 271 -13.93 0.78 -14.85
C SER A 271 -14.96 0.43 -15.93
N SER A 272 -14.64 0.60 -17.22
CA SER A 272 -15.54 0.27 -18.34
C SER A 272 -15.23 -1.07 -19.02
N GLY A 273 -14.07 -1.70 -18.72
CA GLY A 273 -13.66 -2.98 -19.29
C GLY A 273 -12.15 -3.10 -19.42
N PHE A 274 -11.67 -4.08 -20.20
CA PHE A 274 -10.26 -4.29 -20.46
C PHE A 274 -9.94 -4.48 -21.96
N ILE A 275 -8.70 -4.20 -22.31
CA ILE A 275 -8.15 -4.51 -23.65
C ILE A 275 -7.29 -5.77 -23.57
N TYR A 276 -7.33 -6.57 -24.64
CA TYR A 276 -6.44 -7.69 -24.86
C TYR A 276 -5.62 -7.48 -26.13
N ASP A 277 -4.32 -7.33 -25.95
CA ASP A 277 -3.35 -7.12 -27.03
C ASP A 277 -2.35 -8.29 -27.04
N PRO A 278 -2.55 -9.33 -27.86
CA PRO A 278 -1.69 -10.50 -27.88
C PRO A 278 -0.26 -10.20 -28.35
N ASP A 279 -0.04 -9.12 -29.09
CA ASP A 279 1.29 -8.68 -29.52
C ASP A 279 2.07 -8.00 -28.37
N GLY A 280 1.36 -7.60 -27.33
CA GLY A 280 1.89 -6.92 -26.16
C GLY A 280 1.84 -5.40 -26.24
N ILE A 281 1.84 -4.79 -25.06
CA ILE A 281 1.81 -3.34 -24.88
C ILE A 281 3.26 -2.84 -24.75
N ASP A 282 3.88 -2.56 -25.87
CA ASP A 282 5.25 -2.04 -25.94
C ASP A 282 5.37 -0.58 -25.46
N SER A 283 6.57 -0.01 -25.57
CA SER A 283 6.84 1.36 -25.12
C SER A 283 6.03 2.43 -25.86
N GLU A 284 5.75 2.26 -27.16
CA GLU A 284 4.98 3.22 -27.95
C GLU A 284 3.48 3.15 -27.61
N LYS A 285 2.96 1.94 -27.49
CA LYS A 285 1.59 1.69 -27.04
C LYS A 285 1.37 2.20 -25.61
N LEU A 286 2.36 1.99 -24.72
CA LEU A 286 2.32 2.50 -23.34
C LEU A 286 2.33 4.04 -23.28
N LYS A 287 3.14 4.70 -24.08
CA LYS A 287 3.10 6.19 -24.20
C LYS A 287 1.72 6.69 -24.61
N PHE A 288 1.04 5.97 -25.53
CA PHE A 288 -0.33 6.30 -25.88
C PHE A 288 -1.27 6.19 -24.66
N VAL A 289 -1.18 5.09 -23.88
CA VAL A 289 -1.97 4.92 -22.65
C VAL A 289 -1.71 6.05 -21.65
N MET A 290 -0.44 6.39 -21.42
CA MET A 290 -0.06 7.50 -20.53
C MET A 290 -0.68 8.82 -20.97
N ARG A 291 -0.61 9.16 -22.25
CA ARG A 291 -1.24 10.36 -22.79
C ARG A 291 -2.77 10.32 -22.68
N LEU A 292 -3.37 9.16 -22.98
CA LEU A 292 -4.81 8.94 -22.90
C LEU A 292 -5.32 9.16 -21.47
N LYS A 293 -4.68 8.53 -20.49
CA LYS A 293 -5.15 8.54 -19.10
C LYS A 293 -4.77 9.80 -18.35
N ASN A 294 -3.53 10.26 -18.49
CA ASN A 294 -2.98 11.33 -17.65
C ASN A 294 -3.28 12.73 -18.21
N VAL A 295 -3.45 12.87 -19.53
CA VAL A 295 -3.72 14.16 -20.18
C VAL A 295 -5.17 14.26 -20.62
N LYS A 296 -5.66 13.30 -21.42
CA LYS A 296 -7.00 13.34 -22.00
C LYS A 296 -8.10 12.85 -21.05
N ARG A 297 -7.73 12.10 -20.00
CA ARG A 297 -8.66 11.41 -19.08
C ARG A 297 -9.68 10.49 -19.80
N GLY A 298 -9.25 9.91 -20.92
CA GLY A 298 -10.04 9.04 -21.77
C GLY A 298 -10.21 7.62 -21.22
N ARG A 299 -10.95 6.80 -21.93
CA ARG A 299 -11.21 5.39 -21.58
C ARG A 299 -10.28 4.46 -22.32
N ILE A 300 -9.99 3.29 -21.71
CA ILE A 300 -9.06 2.32 -22.31
C ILE A 300 -9.56 1.74 -23.64
N GLU A 301 -10.85 1.76 -23.88
CA GLU A 301 -11.49 1.41 -25.16
C GLU A 301 -10.89 2.17 -26.37
N GLU A 302 -10.42 3.41 -26.15
CA GLU A 302 -9.78 4.21 -27.20
C GLU A 302 -8.47 3.58 -27.69
N TYR A 303 -7.78 2.83 -26.81
CA TYR A 303 -6.60 2.04 -27.18
C TYR A 303 -7.00 0.94 -28.18
N ALA A 304 -8.04 0.17 -27.86
CA ALA A 304 -8.51 -0.90 -28.74
C ALA A 304 -8.89 -0.39 -30.14
N LYS A 305 -9.60 0.72 -30.19
CA LYS A 305 -9.97 1.40 -31.47
C LYS A 305 -8.74 1.84 -32.27
N LYS A 306 -7.70 2.35 -31.57
CA LYS A 306 -6.49 2.83 -32.24
C LYS A 306 -5.60 1.73 -32.78
N PHE A 307 -5.43 0.65 -32.02
CA PHE A 307 -4.48 -0.42 -32.36
C PHE A 307 -5.16 -1.66 -32.97
N GLY A 308 -6.50 -1.65 -33.10
CA GLY A 308 -7.25 -2.75 -33.73
C GLY A 308 -7.25 -4.04 -32.92
N VAL A 309 -7.23 -3.93 -31.57
CA VAL A 309 -7.18 -5.07 -30.65
C VAL A 309 -8.52 -5.27 -29.96
N GLU A 310 -8.71 -6.40 -29.28
CA GLU A 310 -9.95 -6.74 -28.60
C GLU A 310 -10.23 -5.81 -27.42
N TYR A 311 -11.49 -5.43 -27.26
CA TYR A 311 -12.03 -4.76 -26.08
C TYR A 311 -13.17 -5.57 -25.49
N HIS A 312 -13.09 -5.81 -24.17
CA HIS A 312 -14.08 -6.57 -23.41
C HIS A 312 -14.80 -5.63 -22.43
N PRO A 313 -16.00 -5.14 -22.75
CA PRO A 313 -16.73 -4.19 -21.92
C PRO A 313 -17.25 -4.85 -20.64
N ASN A 314 -17.18 -4.12 -19.52
CA ASN A 314 -17.65 -4.54 -18.20
C ASN A 314 -17.04 -5.85 -17.66
N GLU A 315 -15.87 -6.25 -18.19
CA GLU A 315 -15.16 -7.43 -17.74
C GLU A 315 -13.78 -7.06 -17.17
N ARG A 316 -13.21 -8.01 -16.38
CA ARG A 316 -11.87 -7.92 -15.82
C ARG A 316 -10.93 -8.86 -16.56
N PRO A 317 -9.60 -8.61 -16.58
CA PRO A 317 -8.68 -9.33 -17.47
C PRO A 317 -8.34 -10.76 -17.03
N TRP A 318 -8.86 -11.26 -15.92
CA TRP A 318 -8.38 -12.49 -15.26
C TRP A 318 -8.72 -13.78 -16.00
N LYS A 319 -9.56 -13.73 -17.03
CA LYS A 319 -9.81 -14.87 -17.94
C LYS A 319 -8.74 -15.06 -19.01
N VAL A 320 -7.88 -14.05 -19.22
CA VAL A 320 -6.79 -14.15 -20.21
C VAL A 320 -5.69 -15.06 -19.67
N MET A 321 -5.24 -16.00 -20.50
CA MET A 321 -4.14 -16.89 -20.14
C MET A 321 -2.86 -16.09 -19.90
N CYS A 322 -2.21 -16.33 -18.77
CA CYS A 322 -0.98 -15.65 -18.40
C CYS A 322 -0.12 -16.49 -17.46
N ASP A 323 1.17 -16.22 -17.45
CA ASP A 323 2.10 -16.76 -16.44
C ASP A 323 2.06 -15.97 -15.15
N VAL A 324 1.90 -14.63 -15.24
CA VAL A 324 1.95 -13.71 -14.11
C VAL A 324 0.76 -12.76 -14.17
N ALA A 325 0.07 -12.58 -13.04
CA ALA A 325 -1.01 -11.62 -12.87
C ALA A 325 -0.60 -10.51 -11.88
N LEU A 326 -0.72 -9.25 -12.31
CA LEU A 326 -0.33 -8.08 -11.53
C LEU A 326 -1.55 -7.13 -11.34
N PRO A 327 -2.43 -7.43 -10.36
CA PRO A 327 -3.60 -6.60 -10.10
C PRO A 327 -3.17 -5.21 -9.60
N SER A 328 -3.50 -4.18 -10.40
CA SER A 328 -3.00 -2.80 -10.22
C SER A 328 -4.09 -1.73 -10.31
N ALA A 329 -5.36 -2.13 -10.17
CA ALA A 329 -6.50 -1.23 -10.28
C ALA A 329 -7.11 -0.88 -8.92
N THR A 330 -7.93 -1.77 -8.36
CA THR A 330 -8.74 -1.48 -7.17
C THR A 330 -8.77 -2.66 -6.20
N GLN A 331 -9.26 -2.41 -4.98
CA GLN A 331 -9.52 -3.48 -4.02
C GLN A 331 -10.64 -4.42 -4.52
N ASN A 332 -10.59 -5.68 -4.10
CA ASN A 332 -11.57 -6.72 -4.39
C ASN A 332 -11.83 -6.94 -5.89
N GLU A 333 -10.79 -6.81 -6.71
CA GLU A 333 -10.90 -7.03 -8.16
C GLU A 333 -10.61 -8.48 -8.60
N ILE A 334 -10.16 -9.34 -7.70
CA ILE A 334 -10.04 -10.78 -7.92
C ILE A 334 -10.87 -11.48 -6.86
N ASN A 335 -11.97 -12.08 -7.29
CA ASN A 335 -12.82 -12.90 -6.45
C ASN A 335 -12.42 -14.39 -6.52
N LYS A 336 -13.17 -15.25 -5.82
CA LYS A 336 -12.94 -16.70 -5.78
C LYS A 336 -12.92 -17.35 -7.16
N GLU A 337 -13.90 -17.01 -7.98
CA GLU A 337 -14.07 -17.56 -9.32
C GLU A 337 -12.92 -17.14 -10.24
N GLU A 338 -12.54 -15.86 -10.19
CA GLU A 338 -11.42 -15.32 -10.97
C GLU A 338 -10.08 -15.91 -10.54
N ALA A 339 -9.87 -16.12 -9.24
CA ALA A 339 -8.68 -16.81 -8.74
C ALA A 339 -8.60 -18.26 -9.26
N GLN A 340 -9.72 -18.98 -9.28
CA GLN A 340 -9.77 -20.33 -9.83
C GLN A 340 -9.49 -20.36 -11.34
N ILE A 341 -9.97 -19.35 -12.09
CA ILE A 341 -9.68 -19.22 -13.51
C ILE A 341 -8.19 -18.98 -13.74
N LEU A 342 -7.54 -18.08 -12.98
CA LEU A 342 -6.09 -17.84 -13.07
C LEU A 342 -5.30 -19.14 -12.81
N VAL A 343 -5.64 -19.90 -11.78
CA VAL A 343 -5.00 -21.19 -11.47
C VAL A 343 -5.18 -22.17 -12.62
N ASN A 344 -6.40 -22.33 -13.12
CA ASN A 344 -6.71 -23.26 -14.22
C ASN A 344 -6.01 -22.87 -15.53
N ASN A 345 -5.78 -21.59 -15.76
CA ASN A 345 -5.06 -21.06 -16.93
C ASN A 345 -3.53 -21.15 -16.79
N GLY A 346 -3.02 -21.71 -15.68
CA GLY A 346 -1.59 -21.93 -15.50
C GLY A 346 -0.82 -20.73 -14.95
N CYS A 347 -1.49 -19.74 -14.37
CA CYS A 347 -0.83 -18.63 -13.69
C CYS A 347 0.03 -19.16 -12.52
N ILE A 348 1.30 -18.79 -12.49
CA ILE A 348 2.28 -19.24 -11.49
C ILE A 348 2.59 -18.20 -10.42
N CYS A 349 2.29 -16.93 -10.71
CA CYS A 349 2.63 -15.82 -9.82
C CYS A 349 1.54 -14.74 -9.86
N VAL A 350 1.09 -14.31 -8.69
CA VAL A 350 0.22 -13.14 -8.50
C VAL A 350 0.93 -12.17 -7.56
N SER A 351 1.14 -10.92 -7.97
CA SER A 351 1.78 -9.89 -7.15
C SER A 351 0.94 -8.62 -7.13
N GLU A 352 0.51 -8.22 -5.95
CA GLU A 352 -0.48 -7.16 -5.77
C GLU A 352 0.12 -5.76 -5.86
N GLY A 353 -0.19 -5.04 -6.94
CA GLY A 353 0.14 -3.62 -7.10
C GLY A 353 -0.87 -2.69 -6.42
N ALA A 354 -2.15 -3.07 -6.42
CA ALA A 354 -3.19 -2.38 -5.69
C ALA A 354 -3.21 -2.78 -4.20
N ASN A 355 -3.97 -2.06 -3.38
CA ASN A 355 -4.20 -2.46 -1.99
C ASN A 355 -5.38 -3.43 -1.93
N MET A 356 -5.14 -4.64 -1.39
CA MET A 356 -6.13 -5.71 -1.21
C MET A 356 -6.97 -6.00 -2.48
N PRO A 357 -6.37 -6.22 -3.64
CA PRO A 357 -7.11 -6.50 -4.86
C PRO A 357 -7.75 -7.90 -4.87
N SER A 358 -7.21 -8.84 -4.11
CA SER A 358 -7.76 -10.20 -3.97
C SER A 358 -8.64 -10.30 -2.74
N THR A 359 -9.81 -10.94 -2.90
CA THR A 359 -10.66 -11.26 -1.74
C THR A 359 -10.03 -12.37 -0.89
N PRO A 360 -10.38 -12.53 0.41
CA PRO A 360 -9.86 -13.60 1.25
C PRO A 360 -10.01 -15.00 0.62
N ASP A 361 -11.18 -15.30 0.04
CA ASP A 361 -11.42 -16.58 -0.66
C ASP A 361 -10.50 -16.79 -1.86
N ALA A 362 -10.15 -15.69 -2.57
CA ALA A 362 -9.20 -15.75 -3.68
C ALA A 362 -7.77 -16.07 -3.18
N VAL A 363 -7.37 -15.45 -2.07
CA VAL A 363 -6.07 -15.70 -1.43
C VAL A 363 -5.97 -17.16 -1.00
N GLU A 364 -7.00 -17.73 -0.38
CA GLU A 364 -7.03 -19.15 -0.01
C GLU A 364 -6.82 -20.08 -1.22
N ILE A 365 -7.44 -19.77 -2.38
CA ILE A 365 -7.24 -20.52 -3.61
C ILE A 365 -5.79 -20.45 -4.07
N PHE A 366 -5.17 -19.27 -4.05
CA PHE A 366 -3.77 -19.12 -4.44
C PHE A 366 -2.85 -19.93 -3.53
N LEU A 367 -3.02 -19.85 -2.21
CA LEU A 367 -2.21 -20.57 -1.24
C LEU A 367 -2.40 -22.10 -1.36
N LYS A 368 -3.65 -22.57 -1.49
CA LYS A 368 -3.96 -24.00 -1.65
C LYS A 368 -3.33 -24.61 -2.90
N ASN A 369 -3.27 -23.83 -3.99
CA ASN A 369 -2.66 -24.27 -5.24
C ASN A 369 -1.16 -23.92 -5.33
N LYS A 370 -0.56 -23.47 -4.24
CA LYS A 370 0.87 -23.11 -4.16
C LYS A 370 1.31 -22.10 -5.21
N ILE A 371 0.43 -21.16 -5.58
CA ILE A 371 0.78 -20.02 -6.43
C ILE A 371 1.76 -19.11 -5.65
N LEU A 372 2.73 -18.53 -6.33
CA LEU A 372 3.56 -17.47 -5.76
C LEU A 372 2.68 -16.23 -5.57
N TYR A 373 2.13 -16.05 -4.38
CA TYR A 373 1.22 -14.95 -4.09
C TYR A 373 1.90 -13.89 -3.21
N GLY A 374 2.12 -12.71 -3.77
CA GLY A 374 2.71 -11.56 -3.09
C GLY A 374 1.62 -10.58 -2.61
N PRO A 375 1.33 -10.53 -1.29
CA PRO A 375 0.30 -9.66 -0.74
C PRO A 375 0.68 -8.18 -0.88
N GLY A 376 -0.33 -7.32 -1.05
CA GLY A 376 -0.13 -5.88 -1.31
C GLY A 376 0.78 -5.18 -0.29
N LYS A 377 0.66 -5.51 1.01
CA LYS A 377 1.50 -4.89 2.05
C LYS A 377 3.02 -5.12 1.84
N ALA A 378 3.41 -6.21 1.18
CA ALA A 378 4.80 -6.49 0.79
C ALA A 378 5.07 -6.03 -0.66
N ALA A 379 4.27 -6.49 -1.61
CA ALA A 379 4.51 -6.32 -3.04
C ALA A 379 4.44 -4.84 -3.48
N ASN A 380 3.47 -4.07 -3.00
CA ASN A 380 3.30 -2.66 -3.39
C ASN A 380 4.02 -1.66 -2.46
N ALA A 381 4.88 -2.12 -1.57
CA ALA A 381 5.62 -1.27 -0.63
C ALA A 381 6.63 -0.33 -1.32
N GLY A 382 6.85 -0.44 -2.62
CA GLY A 382 7.74 0.44 -3.36
C GLY A 382 7.41 1.93 -3.21
N GLY A 383 6.13 2.28 -3.22
CA GLY A 383 5.69 3.67 -3.03
C GLY A 383 6.11 4.27 -1.69
N VAL A 384 5.90 3.56 -0.59
CA VAL A 384 6.32 4.02 0.74
C VAL A 384 7.83 3.92 0.92
N SER A 385 8.49 2.96 0.27
CA SER A 385 9.95 2.87 0.26
C SER A 385 10.60 4.13 -0.32
N VAL A 386 10.15 4.58 -1.50
CA VAL A 386 10.66 5.83 -2.09
C VAL A 386 10.23 7.06 -1.28
N SER A 387 9.09 7.02 -0.59
CA SER A 387 8.74 8.07 0.37
C SER A 387 9.76 8.15 1.52
N GLY A 388 10.21 7.02 2.06
CA GLY A 388 11.27 6.98 3.06
C GLY A 388 12.62 7.44 2.52
N LEU A 389 12.94 7.10 1.26
CA LEU A 389 14.13 7.63 0.58
C LEU A 389 14.04 9.15 0.36
N GLU A 390 12.84 9.69 0.10
CA GLU A 390 12.62 11.15 0.05
C GLU A 390 12.90 11.80 1.41
N MET A 391 12.45 11.18 2.52
CA MET A 391 12.78 11.65 3.88
C MET A 391 14.29 11.67 4.10
N SER A 392 15.00 10.60 3.71
CA SER A 392 16.46 10.53 3.83
C SER A 392 17.17 11.61 3.02
N GLN A 393 16.78 11.83 1.77
CA GLN A 393 17.32 12.90 0.92
C GLN A 393 17.06 14.28 1.55
N ASN A 394 15.87 14.51 2.10
CA ASN A 394 15.53 15.78 2.76
C ASN A 394 16.37 16.01 4.02
N SER A 395 16.58 14.98 4.83
CA SER A 395 17.41 15.05 6.04
C SER A 395 18.88 15.34 5.73
N LEU A 396 19.40 14.74 4.66
CA LEU A 396 20.76 14.97 4.17
C LEU A 396 20.91 16.30 3.40
N ARG A 397 19.81 16.92 2.99
CA ARG A 397 19.75 18.06 2.05
C ARG A 397 20.43 17.77 0.71
N LEU A 398 20.28 16.55 0.23
CA LEU A 398 20.81 16.07 -1.05
C LEU A 398 19.68 15.55 -1.92
N SER A 399 19.93 15.52 -3.22
CA SER A 399 19.06 14.85 -4.19
C SER A 399 19.84 13.74 -4.88
N TRP A 400 19.28 12.54 -4.87
CA TRP A 400 19.85 11.40 -5.59
C TRP A 400 19.36 11.37 -7.03
N ASN A 401 20.20 10.86 -7.93
CA ASN A 401 19.81 10.65 -9.31
C ASN A 401 18.86 9.44 -9.44
N ARG A 402 18.35 9.23 -10.67
CA ARG A 402 17.35 8.18 -10.93
C ARG A 402 17.89 6.78 -10.63
N GLU A 403 19.12 6.52 -11.00
CA GLU A 403 19.78 5.22 -10.82
C GLU A 403 20.00 4.91 -9.33
N GLU A 404 20.46 5.89 -8.56
CA GLU A 404 20.64 5.76 -7.12
C GLU A 404 19.32 5.39 -6.42
N VAL A 405 18.24 6.12 -6.73
CA VAL A 405 16.91 5.84 -6.14
C VAL A 405 16.41 4.46 -6.56
N ASP A 406 16.54 4.08 -7.84
CA ASP A 406 16.09 2.77 -8.34
C ASP A 406 16.90 1.62 -7.71
N ASN A 407 18.21 1.77 -7.55
CA ASN A 407 19.05 0.77 -6.89
C ASN A 407 18.68 0.61 -5.41
N HIS A 408 18.37 1.69 -4.70
CA HIS A 408 17.84 1.61 -3.35
C HIS A 408 16.48 0.90 -3.32
N LEU A 409 15.57 1.22 -4.24
CA LEU A 409 14.27 0.59 -4.34
C LEU A 409 14.39 -0.93 -4.59
N LYS A 410 15.22 -1.35 -5.54
CA LYS A 410 15.49 -2.77 -5.81
C LYS A 410 15.97 -3.51 -4.57
N ARG A 411 16.94 -2.93 -3.85
CA ARG A 411 17.46 -3.52 -2.62
C ARG A 411 16.37 -3.65 -1.57
N ILE A 412 15.59 -2.59 -1.34
CA ILE A 412 14.51 -2.62 -0.34
C ILE A 412 13.46 -3.69 -0.71
N MET A 413 13.05 -3.79 -1.97
CA MET A 413 12.07 -4.80 -2.39
C MET A 413 12.63 -6.22 -2.23
N LYS A 414 13.93 -6.42 -2.46
CA LYS A 414 14.60 -7.70 -2.17
C LYS A 414 14.62 -7.99 -0.67
N ASP A 415 14.95 -7.02 0.16
CA ASP A 415 14.99 -7.19 1.63
C ASP A 415 13.59 -7.51 2.19
N ILE A 416 12.52 -6.90 1.64
CA ILE A 416 11.13 -7.24 1.95
C ILE A 416 10.86 -8.71 1.58
N HIS A 417 11.22 -9.11 0.36
CA HIS A 417 11.04 -10.48 -0.10
C HIS A 417 11.80 -11.48 0.79
N ASP A 418 13.06 -11.23 1.08
CA ASP A 418 13.88 -12.11 1.93
C ASP A 418 13.30 -12.24 3.34
N THR A 419 12.74 -11.15 3.88
CA THR A 419 12.02 -11.15 5.16
C THR A 419 10.78 -12.05 5.09
N CYS A 420 9.97 -11.92 4.02
CA CYS A 420 8.81 -12.78 3.82
C CYS A 420 9.19 -14.25 3.66
N VAL A 421 10.27 -14.56 2.97
CA VAL A 421 10.81 -15.94 2.85
C VAL A 421 11.26 -16.47 4.20
N LYS A 422 11.97 -15.67 4.99
CA LYS A 422 12.46 -16.08 6.31
C LYS A 422 11.35 -16.54 7.24
N TYR A 423 10.22 -15.84 7.25
CA TYR A 423 9.13 -16.10 8.18
C TYR A 423 7.96 -16.89 7.58
N GLY A 424 7.86 -16.97 6.25
CA GLY A 424 6.77 -17.66 5.56
C GLY A 424 7.13 -19.01 4.95
N LYS A 425 8.41 -19.42 5.00
CA LYS A 425 8.84 -20.71 4.41
C LYS A 425 8.47 -21.88 5.29
N SER A 426 7.63 -22.77 4.77
CA SER A 426 7.23 -24.01 5.43
C SER A 426 8.25 -25.15 5.24
N LYS A 427 8.08 -26.24 5.98
CA LYS A 427 8.98 -27.41 5.96
C LYS A 427 9.02 -28.11 4.59
N ASP A 428 7.95 -28.04 3.81
CA ASP A 428 7.87 -28.59 2.45
C ASP A 428 8.47 -27.67 1.38
N GLY A 429 9.02 -26.53 1.80
CA GLY A 429 9.67 -25.55 0.91
C GLY A 429 8.72 -24.54 0.27
N PHE A 430 7.41 -24.63 0.50
CA PHE A 430 6.45 -23.61 0.08
C PHE A 430 6.66 -22.31 0.88
N ILE A 431 6.44 -21.16 0.24
CA ILE A 431 6.54 -19.86 0.89
C ILE A 431 5.16 -19.23 0.93
N ASN A 432 4.61 -19.12 2.14
CA ASN A 432 3.42 -18.34 2.42
C ASN A 432 3.84 -16.87 2.66
N TYR A 433 3.78 -16.06 1.62
CA TYR A 433 4.18 -14.65 1.70
C TYR A 433 3.23 -13.79 2.55
N VAL A 434 1.99 -14.24 2.79
CA VAL A 434 1.03 -13.56 3.68
C VAL A 434 1.51 -13.65 5.12
N ASP A 435 1.76 -14.87 5.62
CA ASP A 435 2.30 -15.10 6.96
C ASP A 435 3.70 -14.49 7.08
N GLY A 436 4.52 -14.65 6.04
CA GLY A 436 5.87 -14.07 5.99
C GLY A 436 5.88 -12.55 6.15
N ALA A 437 4.96 -11.85 5.51
CA ALA A 437 4.82 -10.40 5.62
C ALA A 437 4.28 -9.98 6.99
N ASN A 438 3.24 -10.66 7.50
CA ASN A 438 2.64 -10.35 8.79
C ASN A 438 3.62 -10.62 9.94
N ILE A 439 4.25 -11.79 9.98
CA ILE A 439 5.22 -12.15 11.03
C ILE A 439 6.47 -11.28 10.93
N GLY A 440 7.02 -11.10 9.72
CA GLY A 440 8.23 -10.27 9.52
C GLY A 440 8.01 -8.82 9.93
N GLY A 441 6.88 -8.24 9.56
CA GLY A 441 6.48 -6.89 9.98
C GLY A 441 6.29 -6.78 11.49
N PHE A 442 5.59 -7.75 12.09
CA PHE A 442 5.38 -7.83 13.53
C PHE A 442 6.69 -7.88 14.30
N VAL A 443 7.58 -8.82 13.96
CA VAL A 443 8.83 -9.06 14.72
C VAL A 443 9.68 -7.80 14.82
N LYS A 444 9.84 -7.05 13.73
CA LYS A 444 10.66 -5.84 13.75
C LYS A 444 10.12 -4.79 14.72
N VAL A 445 8.81 -4.55 14.70
CA VAL A 445 8.17 -3.59 15.61
C VAL A 445 8.18 -4.11 17.05
N ALA A 446 7.85 -5.39 17.24
CA ALA A 446 7.80 -6.04 18.54
C ALA A 446 9.17 -6.01 19.27
N GLU A 447 10.26 -6.31 18.57
CA GLU A 447 11.61 -6.26 19.14
C GLU A 447 11.99 -4.82 19.55
N ALA A 448 11.65 -3.83 18.73
CA ALA A 448 11.86 -2.43 19.08
C ALA A 448 11.05 -2.02 20.32
N MET A 449 9.77 -2.41 20.40
CA MET A 449 8.90 -2.15 21.57
C MET A 449 9.42 -2.84 22.83
N LEU A 450 9.95 -4.07 22.73
CA LEU A 450 10.57 -4.77 23.85
C LEU A 450 11.84 -4.06 24.34
N ALA A 451 12.70 -3.61 23.40
CA ALA A 451 13.96 -2.92 23.73
C ALA A 451 13.72 -1.54 24.37
N GLN A 452 12.66 -0.83 23.96
CA GLN A 452 12.31 0.49 24.48
C GLN A 452 11.51 0.43 25.79
N GLY A 453 10.97 -0.73 26.15
CA GLY A 453 10.22 -0.93 27.39
C GLY A 453 8.74 -0.56 27.29
N ILE A 454 8.20 -0.08 28.39
CA ILE A 454 6.78 0.33 28.49
C ILE A 454 6.75 1.86 28.50
N VAL A 455 6.48 2.42 27.34
CA VAL A 455 6.40 3.87 27.09
C VAL A 455 5.07 4.25 26.50
#